data_4ae2e3ea215dd0ef0f4bad6bbd232dea
#
_entry.id   4ae2e3ea215dd0ef0f4bad6bbd232dea
#
_cell.length_a   1.000
_cell.length_b   1.000
_cell.length_c   1.000
_cell.angle_alpha   90.00
_cell.angle_beta   90.00
_cell.angle_gamma   90.00
#
_symmetry.space_group_name_H-M   'P 1'
#
loop_
_entity.id
_entity.type
_entity.pdbx_description
1 polymer ?
#
loop_
_entity_poly.entity_id
_entity_poly.type
_entity_poly.pdbx_seq_one_letter_code
_entity_poly.pdbx_strand_id
1 'polypeptide(L)'
;MALYFVGIDISKYKHDCCILSAVDQNVVSKFVFLNNKDGFDLLLHSLRSLGKPEDIRIGFESTSHYALNLELFLEKAHHSFMEVNPVLISEYKKSTTLRRTKTDPIDCEAIARWLMTVEYKPHSTGFYHAYSLKSLTRLRDRLVRQRSLYLVKITNVLDHTFPEFKPFFQERFSKTALYLLETYGTAEKMSHLNTASYEKLRKISRGKFSPQKFLELKMLAANSVGECNSIFETELHCLLTLYRGLANQISYLESEINGLIEEIHPRYMTIPGIGSLSAAVIYAEYGDISNFSSPSQLLAFAGLEPGINDSGTESQGGRMVKRGSSTLRYVLLNCALPLIRFDITFAAYYAKKRAEGKPHRVAMSHVVKKLLRVIFTLERKNIDFNAQSLR
;
A
#
# COMPACT_ATOMS: atom_id res chain seq x y z
N MET A 1 -22.40 1.37 -30.11
CA MET A 1 -21.09 0.69 -30.26
C MET A 1 -20.04 1.76 -30.36
N ALA A 2 -18.87 1.60 -29.72
CA ALA A 2 -17.80 2.60 -29.89
C ALA A 2 -17.36 2.64 -31.37
N LEU A 3 -17.12 3.85 -31.86
CA LEU A 3 -16.69 4.10 -33.25
C LEU A 3 -15.20 4.22 -33.37
N TYR A 4 -14.51 4.61 -32.29
CA TYR A 4 -13.07 4.87 -32.28
C TYR A 4 -12.37 4.25 -31.07
N PHE A 5 -11.16 3.77 -31.30
CA PHE A 5 -10.28 3.23 -30.28
C PHE A 5 -8.98 4.04 -30.23
N VAL A 6 -8.68 4.60 -29.08
CA VAL A 6 -7.53 5.48 -28.86
C VAL A 6 -6.56 4.80 -27.92
N GLY A 7 -5.40 4.46 -28.44
CA GLY A 7 -4.29 3.94 -27.65
C GLY A 7 -3.26 5.02 -27.39
N ILE A 8 -2.84 5.18 -26.15
CA ILE A 8 -1.86 6.19 -25.73
C ILE A 8 -0.69 5.48 -25.06
N ASP A 9 0.51 5.66 -25.59
CA ASP A 9 1.74 5.28 -24.92
C ASP A 9 2.25 6.45 -24.07
N ILE A 10 2.39 6.21 -22.77
CA ILE A 10 2.67 7.27 -21.79
C ILE A 10 4.15 7.34 -21.48
N SER A 11 4.73 8.52 -21.63
CA SER A 11 6.08 8.82 -21.17
C SER A 11 6.15 10.13 -20.37
N LYS A 12 7.31 10.44 -19.81
CA LYS A 12 7.49 11.53 -18.85
C LYS A 12 7.14 12.92 -19.42
N TYR A 13 7.54 13.19 -20.65
CA TYR A 13 7.47 14.53 -21.25
C TYR A 13 6.50 14.62 -22.42
N LYS A 14 6.22 13.51 -23.07
CA LYS A 14 5.35 13.42 -24.24
C LYS A 14 4.57 12.11 -24.20
N HIS A 15 3.50 12.05 -24.94
CA HIS A 15 2.68 10.86 -25.11
C HIS A 15 2.48 10.61 -26.59
N ASP A 16 2.56 9.37 -27.01
CA ASP A 16 2.29 8.94 -28.38
C ASP A 16 0.84 8.43 -28.47
N CYS A 17 0.05 8.97 -29.38
CA CYS A 17 -1.37 8.67 -29.53
C CYS A 17 -1.64 8.04 -30.91
N CYS A 18 -2.43 6.96 -30.91
CA CYS A 18 -2.94 6.33 -32.13
C CYS A 18 -4.46 6.18 -32.04
N ILE A 19 -5.17 6.63 -33.06
CA ILE A 19 -6.62 6.55 -33.19
C ILE A 19 -6.95 5.58 -34.30
N LEU A 20 -7.77 4.56 -34.00
CA LEU A 20 -8.28 3.57 -34.94
C LEU A 20 -9.79 3.71 -35.14
N SER A 21 -10.25 3.54 -36.34
CA SER A 21 -11.67 3.37 -36.64
C SER A 21 -12.14 1.94 -36.36
N ALA A 22 -13.31 1.80 -35.74
CA ALA A 22 -13.91 0.49 -35.48
C ALA A 22 -14.45 -0.18 -36.75
N VAL A 23 -14.77 0.61 -37.78
CA VAL A 23 -15.44 0.12 -38.98
C VAL A 23 -14.48 -0.61 -39.92
N ASP A 24 -13.36 0.00 -40.22
CA ASP A 24 -12.39 -0.50 -41.19
C ASP A 24 -11.06 -0.92 -40.55
N GLN A 25 -10.93 -0.73 -39.24
CA GLN A 25 -9.74 -1.05 -38.43
C GLN A 25 -8.48 -0.30 -38.90
N ASN A 26 -8.65 0.77 -39.66
CA ASN A 26 -7.57 1.60 -40.16
C ASN A 26 -7.16 2.67 -39.14
N VAL A 27 -5.90 3.10 -39.29
CA VAL A 27 -5.38 4.23 -38.53
C VAL A 27 -5.99 5.51 -39.07
N VAL A 28 -6.79 6.21 -38.23
CA VAL A 28 -7.37 7.52 -38.53
C VAL A 28 -6.33 8.61 -38.33
N SER A 29 -5.60 8.55 -37.22
CA SER A 29 -4.57 9.54 -36.89
C SER A 29 -3.51 8.96 -35.97
N LYS A 30 -2.27 9.44 -36.13
CA LYS A 30 -1.17 9.25 -35.17
C LYS A 30 -0.51 10.59 -34.92
N PHE A 31 -0.32 10.94 -33.66
CA PHE A 31 0.35 12.17 -33.27
C PHE A 31 1.01 12.03 -31.90
N VAL A 32 1.92 12.96 -31.63
CA VAL A 32 2.58 13.09 -30.35
C VAL A 32 2.07 14.35 -29.68
N PHE A 33 1.78 14.27 -28.39
CA PHE A 33 1.41 15.44 -27.61
C PHE A 33 2.25 15.52 -26.32
N LEU A 34 2.53 16.75 -25.88
CA LEU A 34 3.36 17.00 -24.71
C LEU A 34 2.55 16.81 -23.42
N ASN A 35 3.22 16.40 -22.34
CA ASN A 35 2.62 16.33 -21.01
C ASN A 35 2.54 17.73 -20.40
N ASN A 36 1.77 18.61 -21.05
CA ASN A 36 1.47 19.97 -20.63
C ASN A 36 0.10 20.41 -21.16
N LYS A 37 -0.32 21.63 -20.83
CA LYS A 37 -1.62 22.15 -21.21
C LYS A 37 -1.87 22.12 -22.72
N ASP A 38 -0.92 22.62 -23.51
CA ASP A 38 -1.07 22.71 -24.98
C ASP A 38 -1.18 21.30 -25.61
N GLY A 39 -0.42 20.33 -25.10
CA GLY A 39 -0.53 18.95 -25.56
C GLY A 39 -1.86 18.29 -25.18
N PHE A 40 -2.37 18.56 -24.01
CA PHE A 40 -3.70 18.06 -23.59
C PHE A 40 -4.84 18.74 -24.34
N ASP A 41 -4.72 20.04 -24.67
CA ASP A 41 -5.68 20.74 -25.52
C ASP A 41 -5.67 20.18 -26.96
N LEU A 42 -4.49 19.80 -27.49
CA LEU A 42 -4.37 19.11 -28.79
C LEU A 42 -5.09 17.75 -28.76
N LEU A 43 -4.88 16.96 -27.71
CA LEU A 43 -5.58 15.68 -27.53
C LEU A 43 -7.08 15.90 -27.50
N LEU A 44 -7.57 16.84 -26.69
CA LEU A 44 -9.00 17.11 -26.55
C LEU A 44 -9.63 17.59 -27.85
N HIS A 45 -8.94 18.45 -28.60
CA HIS A 45 -9.39 18.88 -29.94
C HIS A 45 -9.53 17.68 -30.88
N SER A 46 -8.51 16.77 -30.88
CA SER A 46 -8.53 15.57 -31.70
C SER A 46 -9.68 14.63 -31.30
N LEU A 47 -9.93 14.43 -29.99
CA LEU A 47 -11.04 13.59 -29.51
C LEU A 47 -12.41 14.17 -29.89
N ARG A 48 -12.58 15.49 -29.74
CA ARG A 48 -13.84 16.20 -30.13
C ARG A 48 -14.16 16.10 -31.62
N SER A 49 -13.16 16.07 -32.48
CA SER A 49 -13.35 15.92 -33.92
C SER A 49 -13.88 14.52 -34.33
N LEU A 50 -13.73 13.52 -33.46
CA LEU A 50 -14.18 12.13 -33.71
C LEU A 50 -15.68 11.94 -33.40
N GLY A 51 -16.25 12.70 -32.47
CA GLY A 51 -17.65 12.58 -32.06
C GLY A 51 -17.85 12.75 -30.55
N LYS A 52 -18.83 12.06 -30.00
CA LYS A 52 -19.16 12.13 -28.58
C LYS A 52 -18.24 11.23 -27.73
N PRO A 53 -18.02 11.54 -26.44
CA PRO A 53 -17.23 10.70 -25.56
C PRO A 53 -17.65 9.22 -25.51
N GLU A 54 -18.94 8.93 -25.65
CA GLU A 54 -19.50 7.58 -25.64
C GLU A 54 -19.07 6.73 -26.86
N ASP A 55 -18.68 7.39 -27.95
CA ASP A 55 -18.25 6.75 -29.19
C ASP A 55 -16.74 6.40 -29.15
N ILE A 56 -16.03 6.85 -28.13
CA ILE A 56 -14.58 6.76 -28.04
C ILE A 56 -14.17 5.87 -26.85
N ARG A 57 -13.31 4.90 -27.10
CA ARG A 57 -12.67 4.08 -26.05
C ARG A 57 -11.20 4.43 -25.98
N ILE A 58 -10.77 4.97 -24.85
CA ILE A 58 -9.39 5.37 -24.61
C ILE A 58 -8.71 4.34 -23.72
N GLY A 59 -7.48 3.94 -24.04
CA GLY A 59 -6.69 3.12 -23.18
C GLY A 59 -5.21 3.44 -23.24
N PHE A 60 -4.52 3.17 -22.15
CA PHE A 60 -3.07 3.35 -22.00
C PHE A 60 -2.49 2.37 -21.00
N GLU A 61 -1.20 2.10 -21.11
CA GLU A 61 -0.52 1.25 -20.14
C GLU A 61 -0.40 1.96 -18.78
N SER A 62 -0.66 1.22 -17.71
CA SER A 62 -0.45 1.68 -16.33
C SER A 62 1.05 1.80 -16.03
N THR A 63 1.70 2.80 -16.62
CA THR A 63 3.13 3.07 -16.46
C THR A 63 3.39 4.13 -15.40
N SER A 64 3.47 3.68 -14.11
CA SER A 64 3.94 4.54 -13.03
C SER A 64 3.08 5.82 -12.83
N HIS A 65 3.68 6.87 -12.26
CA HIS A 65 3.02 8.14 -11.92
C HIS A 65 2.83 9.10 -13.11
N TYR A 66 3.33 8.76 -14.30
CA TYR A 66 3.24 9.65 -15.47
C TYR A 66 1.83 9.72 -16.06
N ALA A 67 0.99 8.71 -15.83
CA ALA A 67 -0.38 8.65 -16.32
C ALA A 67 -1.31 9.65 -15.61
N LEU A 68 -1.04 9.96 -14.34
CA LEU A 68 -1.94 10.71 -13.46
C LEU A 68 -2.46 12.03 -14.07
N ASN A 69 -1.58 12.82 -14.67
CA ASN A 69 -2.00 14.10 -15.25
C ASN A 69 -2.98 13.91 -16.41
N LEU A 70 -2.75 12.88 -17.24
CA LEU A 70 -3.64 12.51 -18.34
C LEU A 70 -4.98 11.98 -17.82
N GLU A 71 -4.96 11.13 -16.81
CA GLU A 71 -6.15 10.57 -16.16
C GLU A 71 -7.07 11.67 -15.62
N LEU A 72 -6.50 12.58 -14.81
CA LEU A 72 -7.22 13.71 -14.25
C LEU A 72 -7.77 14.65 -15.35
N PHE A 73 -7.02 14.80 -16.43
CA PHE A 73 -7.47 15.63 -17.56
C PHE A 73 -8.64 14.97 -18.29
N LEU A 74 -8.55 13.68 -18.60
CA LEU A 74 -9.62 12.93 -19.27
C LEU A 74 -10.89 12.87 -18.42
N GLU A 75 -10.75 12.68 -17.09
CA GLU A 75 -11.88 12.70 -16.17
C GLU A 75 -12.60 14.06 -16.17
N LYS A 76 -11.84 15.18 -16.07
CA LYS A 76 -12.39 16.54 -16.16
C LYS A 76 -13.04 16.83 -17.51
N ALA A 77 -12.54 16.22 -18.58
CA ALA A 77 -13.09 16.33 -19.91
C ALA A 77 -14.27 15.35 -20.18
N HIS A 78 -14.69 14.58 -19.15
CA HIS A 78 -15.76 13.57 -19.22
C HIS A 78 -15.52 12.46 -20.24
N HIS A 79 -14.25 12.13 -20.51
CA HIS A 79 -13.88 10.97 -21.30
C HIS A 79 -13.58 9.77 -20.40
N SER A 80 -14.21 8.64 -20.69
CA SER A 80 -13.85 7.38 -20.04
C SER A 80 -12.54 6.82 -20.58
N PHE A 81 -11.74 6.18 -19.73
CA PHE A 81 -10.49 5.55 -20.11
C PHE A 81 -10.30 4.22 -19.37
N MET A 82 -9.43 3.37 -19.90
CA MET A 82 -9.08 2.08 -19.32
C MET A 82 -7.57 1.99 -19.16
N GLU A 83 -7.12 1.77 -17.91
CA GLU A 83 -5.73 1.39 -17.66
C GLU A 83 -5.50 -0.08 -18.01
N VAL A 84 -4.43 -0.33 -18.74
CA VAL A 84 -4.07 -1.66 -19.20
C VAL A 84 -2.81 -2.15 -18.51
N ASN A 85 -2.83 -3.41 -18.10
CA ASN A 85 -1.64 -4.04 -17.52
C ASN A 85 -0.57 -4.23 -18.64
N PRO A 86 0.66 -3.69 -18.45
CA PRO A 86 1.74 -3.81 -19.44
C PRO A 86 2.04 -5.24 -19.88
N VAL A 87 1.83 -6.22 -19.00
CA VAL A 87 2.03 -7.64 -19.32
C VAL A 87 1.09 -8.09 -20.43
N LEU A 88 -0.20 -7.66 -20.39
CA LEU A 88 -1.19 -8.03 -21.40
C LEU A 88 -0.84 -7.47 -22.78
N ILE A 89 -0.39 -6.22 -22.83
CA ILE A 89 0.06 -5.60 -24.09
C ILE A 89 1.33 -6.29 -24.60
N SER A 90 2.27 -6.63 -23.72
CA SER A 90 3.47 -7.37 -24.09
C SER A 90 3.15 -8.76 -24.65
N GLU A 91 2.20 -9.48 -24.06
CA GLU A 91 1.75 -10.78 -24.55
C GLU A 91 0.99 -10.66 -25.88
N TYR A 92 0.13 -9.66 -26.02
CA TYR A 92 -0.56 -9.36 -27.27
C TYR A 92 0.43 -9.06 -28.40
N LYS A 93 1.43 -8.22 -28.18
CA LYS A 93 2.49 -7.94 -29.18
C LYS A 93 3.22 -9.21 -29.60
N LYS A 94 3.56 -10.10 -28.66
CA LYS A 94 4.20 -11.38 -28.98
C LYS A 94 3.32 -12.31 -29.80
N SER A 95 2.00 -12.26 -29.62
CA SER A 95 1.06 -13.09 -30.39
C SER A 95 0.80 -12.56 -31.79
N THR A 96 0.96 -11.24 -32.02
CA THR A 96 0.65 -10.60 -33.31
C THR A 96 1.86 -10.44 -34.24
N THR A 97 3.09 -10.42 -33.71
CA THR A 97 4.30 -10.25 -34.53
C THR A 97 5.51 -10.98 -33.96
N LEU A 98 6.28 -11.62 -34.83
CA LEU A 98 7.56 -12.23 -34.50
C LEU A 98 8.72 -11.21 -34.49
N ARG A 99 8.50 -9.99 -34.98
CA ARG A 99 9.53 -8.94 -35.01
C ARG A 99 9.67 -8.29 -33.65
N ARG A 100 10.89 -8.20 -33.11
CA ARG A 100 11.24 -7.54 -31.83
C ARG A 100 11.55 -6.05 -32.04
N THR A 101 10.75 -5.33 -32.80
CA THR A 101 10.89 -3.87 -32.93
C THR A 101 10.07 -3.19 -31.84
N LYS A 102 10.71 -2.39 -30.99
CA LYS A 102 10.08 -1.59 -29.95
C LYS A 102 10.27 -0.12 -30.32
N THR A 103 9.17 0.56 -30.67
CA THR A 103 9.13 2.02 -30.88
C THR A 103 7.80 2.56 -30.37
N ASP A 104 7.81 3.75 -29.77
CA ASP A 104 6.64 4.38 -29.16
C ASP A 104 5.40 4.42 -30.10
N PRO A 105 5.52 4.73 -31.43
CA PRO A 105 4.40 4.68 -32.37
C PRO A 105 3.81 3.29 -32.63
N ILE A 106 4.56 2.22 -32.39
CA ILE A 106 4.07 0.83 -32.49
C ILE A 106 3.34 0.46 -31.21
N ASP A 107 3.77 1.02 -30.09
CA ASP A 107 3.23 0.71 -28.77
C ASP A 107 1.83 1.33 -28.59
N CYS A 108 1.59 2.57 -28.97
CA CYS A 108 0.25 3.17 -28.90
C CYS A 108 -0.74 2.48 -29.88
N GLU A 109 -0.31 2.08 -31.09
CA GLU A 109 -1.15 1.31 -32.01
C GLU A 109 -1.52 -0.07 -31.45
N ALA A 110 -0.57 -0.77 -30.83
CA ALA A 110 -0.81 -2.07 -30.21
C ALA A 110 -1.86 -1.96 -29.08
N ILE A 111 -1.82 -0.90 -28.29
CA ILE A 111 -2.82 -0.61 -27.25
C ILE A 111 -4.20 -0.41 -27.89
N ALA A 112 -4.30 0.43 -28.93
CA ALA A 112 -5.56 0.70 -29.60
C ALA A 112 -6.16 -0.58 -30.21
N ARG A 113 -5.33 -1.41 -30.88
CA ARG A 113 -5.77 -2.70 -31.45
C ARG A 113 -6.19 -3.69 -30.36
N TRP A 114 -5.45 -3.76 -29.27
CA TRP A 114 -5.81 -4.61 -28.14
C TRP A 114 -7.17 -4.22 -27.54
N LEU A 115 -7.47 -2.93 -27.39
CA LEU A 115 -8.77 -2.44 -26.92
C LEU A 115 -9.95 -2.90 -27.78
N MET A 116 -9.74 -3.18 -29.08
CA MET A 116 -10.77 -3.74 -29.95
C MET A 116 -11.09 -5.21 -29.65
N THR A 117 -10.17 -5.94 -29.02
CA THR A 117 -10.29 -7.39 -28.78
C THR A 117 -10.84 -7.73 -27.38
N VAL A 118 -10.94 -6.76 -26.49
CA VAL A 118 -11.33 -6.99 -25.09
C VAL A 118 -12.61 -6.28 -24.74
N GLU A 119 -13.26 -6.74 -23.65
CA GLU A 119 -14.35 -6.00 -23.02
C GLU A 119 -13.81 -4.71 -22.42
N TYR A 120 -14.31 -3.57 -22.87
CA TYR A 120 -13.91 -2.27 -22.34
C TYR A 120 -14.48 -2.04 -20.95
N LYS A 121 -13.60 -1.93 -19.95
CA LYS A 121 -13.96 -1.66 -18.56
C LYS A 121 -13.38 -0.30 -18.18
N PRO A 122 -14.18 0.77 -18.31
CA PRO A 122 -13.71 2.11 -18.00
C PRO A 122 -13.35 2.23 -16.53
N HIS A 123 -12.38 3.09 -16.25
CA HIS A 123 -12.01 3.45 -14.89
C HIS A 123 -13.19 4.05 -14.13
N SER A 124 -13.39 3.70 -12.86
CA SER A 124 -14.51 4.22 -12.06
C SER A 124 -14.23 5.64 -11.55
N THR A 125 -15.28 6.43 -11.38
CA THR A 125 -15.23 7.82 -10.86
C THR A 125 -14.69 7.94 -9.42
N GLY A 126 -14.53 6.82 -8.68
CA GLY A 126 -13.91 6.77 -7.36
C GLY A 126 -12.38 6.78 -7.35
N PHE A 127 -11.76 6.88 -8.54
CA PHE A 127 -10.32 6.79 -8.73
C PHE A 127 -9.52 7.85 -7.95
N TYR A 128 -9.98 9.08 -7.90
CA TYR A 128 -9.25 10.17 -7.26
C TYR A 128 -9.00 9.94 -5.77
N HIS A 129 -10.03 9.51 -5.03
CA HIS A 129 -9.91 9.21 -3.60
C HIS A 129 -9.00 8.00 -3.36
N ALA A 130 -9.15 6.93 -4.16
CA ALA A 130 -8.30 5.76 -4.07
C ALA A 130 -6.84 6.09 -4.38
N TYR A 131 -6.56 6.93 -5.39
CA TYR A 131 -5.21 7.36 -5.73
C TYR A 131 -4.55 8.18 -4.61
N SER A 132 -5.26 9.17 -4.06
CA SER A 132 -4.76 10.00 -2.97
C SER A 132 -4.42 9.16 -1.75
N LEU A 133 -5.32 8.28 -1.33
CA LEU A 133 -5.07 7.33 -0.24
C LEU A 133 -3.92 6.37 -0.56
N LYS A 134 -3.81 5.88 -1.79
CA LYS A 134 -2.73 4.99 -2.22
C LYS A 134 -1.36 5.68 -2.15
N SER A 135 -1.28 6.94 -2.55
CA SER A 135 -0.06 7.73 -2.44
C SER A 135 0.35 7.92 -0.98
N LEU A 136 -0.59 8.36 -0.12
CA LEU A 136 -0.32 8.62 1.29
C LEU A 136 -0.01 7.36 2.08
N THR A 137 -0.76 6.29 1.90
CA THR A 137 -0.55 5.02 2.61
C THR A 137 0.78 4.38 2.25
N ARG A 138 1.19 4.44 0.97
CA ARG A 138 2.48 3.94 0.51
C ARG A 138 3.64 4.83 0.98
N LEU A 139 3.47 6.15 1.02
CA LEU A 139 4.45 7.06 1.61
C LEU A 139 4.63 6.73 3.09
N ARG A 140 3.54 6.62 3.84
CA ARG A 140 3.55 6.25 5.26
C ARG A 140 4.28 4.93 5.50
N ASP A 141 4.04 3.88 4.71
CA ASP A 141 4.73 2.59 4.82
C ASP A 141 6.24 2.74 4.60
N ARG A 142 6.66 3.50 3.60
CA ARG A 142 8.08 3.80 3.35
C ARG A 142 8.74 4.51 4.53
N LEU A 143 8.07 5.54 5.11
CA LEU A 143 8.61 6.27 6.26
C LEU A 143 8.70 5.37 7.51
N VAL A 144 7.74 4.47 7.73
CA VAL A 144 7.79 3.49 8.83
C VAL A 144 8.98 2.54 8.67
N ARG A 145 9.24 2.06 7.47
CA ARG A 145 10.42 1.22 7.19
C ARG A 145 11.73 1.99 7.42
N GLN A 146 11.80 3.23 6.96
CA GLN A 146 12.96 4.10 7.22
C GLN A 146 13.15 4.33 8.73
N ARG A 147 12.09 4.64 9.47
CA ARG A 147 12.14 4.79 10.92
C ARG A 147 12.70 3.54 11.59
N SER A 148 12.29 2.35 11.15
CA SER A 148 12.81 1.08 11.69
C SER A 148 14.30 0.89 11.43
N LEU A 149 14.80 1.33 10.27
CA LEU A 149 16.24 1.31 9.97
C LEU A 149 17.04 2.25 10.90
N TYR A 150 16.48 3.43 11.23
CA TYR A 150 17.12 4.34 12.20
C TYR A 150 17.16 3.73 13.61
N LEU A 151 16.12 2.98 14.02
CA LEU A 151 16.17 2.26 15.29
C LEU A 151 17.31 1.23 15.35
N VAL A 152 17.57 0.54 14.24
CA VAL A 152 18.73 -0.38 14.15
C VAL A 152 20.04 0.38 14.28
N LYS A 153 20.19 1.51 13.56
CA LYS A 153 21.41 2.34 13.65
C LYS A 153 21.63 2.90 15.06
N ILE A 154 20.59 3.41 15.72
CA ILE A 154 20.64 3.86 17.11
C ILE A 154 21.08 2.72 18.02
N THR A 155 20.54 1.52 17.81
CA THR A 155 20.94 0.34 18.58
C THR A 155 22.42 0.02 18.42
N ASN A 156 22.95 0.10 17.19
CA ASN A 156 24.36 -0.17 16.92
C ASN A 156 25.27 0.84 17.65
N VAL A 157 24.91 2.13 17.66
CA VAL A 157 25.67 3.14 18.44
C VAL A 157 25.60 2.82 19.95
N LEU A 158 24.43 2.46 20.46
CA LEU A 158 24.27 2.10 21.87
C LEU A 158 25.04 0.82 22.26
N ASP A 159 25.19 -0.14 21.36
CA ASP A 159 25.99 -1.34 21.60
C ASP A 159 27.51 -0.99 21.86
N HIS A 160 27.97 0.19 21.43
CA HIS A 160 29.31 0.72 21.72
C HIS A 160 29.33 1.66 22.92
N THR A 161 28.30 2.51 23.06
CA THR A 161 28.35 3.64 24.02
C THR A 161 27.67 3.36 25.35
N PHE A 162 26.67 2.46 25.36
CA PHE A 162 25.95 2.04 26.56
C PHE A 162 25.26 0.68 26.31
N PRO A 163 26.00 -0.44 26.22
CA PRO A 163 25.44 -1.76 25.88
C PRO A 163 24.43 -2.25 26.90
N GLU A 164 24.51 -1.84 28.16
CA GLU A 164 23.61 -2.21 29.24
C GLU A 164 22.23 -1.55 29.11
N PHE A 165 22.11 -0.46 28.33
CA PHE A 165 20.84 0.25 28.11
C PHE A 165 19.78 -0.64 27.46
N LYS A 166 20.17 -1.47 26.52
CA LYS A 166 19.28 -2.34 25.73
C LYS A 166 18.63 -3.45 26.56
N PRO A 167 19.33 -4.22 27.41
CA PRO A 167 18.71 -5.21 28.29
C PRO A 167 17.80 -4.60 29.37
N PHE A 168 18.13 -3.39 29.85
CA PHE A 168 17.37 -2.69 30.88
C PHE A 168 15.97 -2.33 30.42
N PHE A 169 15.76 -1.88 29.18
CA PHE A 169 14.47 -1.56 28.63
C PHE A 169 13.88 -2.73 27.84
N GLN A 170 12.81 -3.34 28.35
CA GLN A 170 12.06 -4.39 27.64
C GLN A 170 11.53 -3.87 26.29
N GLU A 171 10.96 -2.65 26.29
CA GLU A 171 10.64 -1.89 25.09
C GLU A 171 11.77 -0.89 24.83
N ARG A 172 12.72 -1.26 24.00
CA ARG A 172 13.98 -0.54 23.73
C ARG A 172 13.80 0.93 23.38
N PHE A 173 12.69 1.27 22.74
CA PHE A 173 12.39 2.63 22.27
C PHE A 173 11.07 3.14 22.84
N SER A 174 10.76 2.80 24.10
CA SER A 174 9.67 3.42 24.82
C SER A 174 9.85 4.93 24.93
N LYS A 175 8.77 5.68 25.18
CA LYS A 175 8.85 7.14 25.37
C LYS A 175 9.87 7.54 26.43
N THR A 176 10.01 6.73 27.48
CA THR A 176 10.99 6.95 28.57
C THR A 176 12.42 6.72 28.08
N ALA A 177 12.66 5.64 27.33
CA ALA A 177 13.99 5.35 26.77
C ALA A 177 14.42 6.43 25.78
N LEU A 178 13.53 6.81 24.86
CA LEU A 178 13.83 7.89 23.89
C LEU A 178 14.10 9.22 24.58
N TYR A 179 13.33 9.58 25.59
CA TYR A 179 13.57 10.80 26.37
C TYR A 179 14.96 10.80 27.02
N LEU A 180 15.40 9.67 27.61
CA LEU A 180 16.72 9.53 28.20
C LEU A 180 17.82 9.70 27.15
N LEU A 181 17.70 9.05 26.02
CA LEU A 181 18.66 9.12 24.92
C LEU A 181 18.75 10.54 24.32
N GLU A 182 17.61 11.21 24.13
CA GLU A 182 17.55 12.56 23.57
C GLU A 182 18.06 13.61 24.54
N THR A 183 17.85 13.42 25.85
CA THR A 183 18.21 14.43 26.86
C THR A 183 19.62 14.26 27.40
N TYR A 184 20.05 13.03 27.61
CA TYR A 184 21.32 12.72 28.26
C TYR A 184 22.34 12.09 27.31
N GLY A 185 21.89 11.23 26.39
CA GLY A 185 22.71 10.63 25.32
C GLY A 185 23.67 9.55 25.80
N THR A 186 24.46 9.79 26.85
CA THR A 186 25.57 8.93 27.30
C THR A 186 25.33 8.27 28.65
N ALA A 187 26.01 7.15 28.91
CA ALA A 187 26.01 6.48 30.20
C ALA A 187 26.51 7.42 31.29
N GLU A 188 27.60 8.17 31.05
CA GLU A 188 28.18 9.14 31.99
C GLU A 188 27.11 10.14 32.46
N LYS A 189 26.43 10.83 31.54
CA LYS A 189 25.37 11.79 31.89
C LYS A 189 24.19 11.13 32.62
N MET A 190 23.87 9.89 32.31
CA MET A 190 22.80 9.14 32.98
C MET A 190 23.19 8.67 34.38
N SER A 191 24.46 8.47 34.68
CA SER A 191 24.94 8.17 36.05
C SER A 191 24.69 9.33 37.02
N HIS A 192 24.66 10.59 36.51
CA HIS A 192 24.44 11.80 37.29
C HIS A 192 22.98 12.25 37.38
N LEU A 193 22.00 11.40 36.99
CA LEU A 193 20.58 11.71 37.10
C LEU A 193 20.21 12.06 38.55
N ASN A 194 19.37 13.10 38.70
CA ASN A 194 18.94 13.60 39.99
C ASN A 194 17.43 13.39 40.22
N THR A 195 16.93 13.83 41.38
CA THR A 195 15.51 13.70 41.74
C THR A 195 14.56 14.39 40.76
N ALA A 196 14.94 15.56 40.20
CA ALA A 196 14.14 16.25 39.21
C ALA A 196 14.05 15.42 37.92
N SER A 197 15.13 14.74 37.52
CA SER A 197 15.15 13.79 36.39
C SER A 197 14.20 12.61 36.65
N TYR A 198 14.20 12.06 37.87
CA TYR A 198 13.29 10.99 38.27
C TYR A 198 11.82 11.41 38.13
N GLU A 199 11.45 12.56 38.63
CA GLU A 199 10.05 13.04 38.54
C GLU A 199 9.59 13.23 37.09
N LYS A 200 10.46 13.70 36.19
CA LYS A 200 10.18 13.74 34.74
C LYS A 200 9.98 12.35 34.14
N LEU A 201 10.84 11.40 34.44
CA LEU A 201 10.75 10.01 33.97
C LEU A 201 9.48 9.33 34.46
N ARG A 202 9.13 9.56 35.72
CA ARG A 202 7.88 9.06 36.33
C ARG A 202 6.65 9.58 35.59
N LYS A 203 6.59 10.89 35.25
CA LYS A 203 5.50 11.49 34.47
C LYS A 203 5.43 10.91 33.06
N ILE A 204 6.54 10.83 32.35
CA ILE A 204 6.60 10.28 30.98
C ILE A 204 6.14 8.82 30.95
N SER A 205 6.56 8.02 31.93
CA SER A 205 6.19 6.61 32.05
C SER A 205 4.80 6.36 32.62
N ARG A 206 4.06 7.40 32.98
CA ARG A 206 2.76 7.31 33.69
C ARG A 206 2.86 6.47 34.96
N GLY A 207 3.91 6.71 35.76
CA GLY A 207 4.16 6.02 37.03
C GLY A 207 4.81 4.63 36.91
N LYS A 208 5.03 4.10 35.71
CA LYS A 208 5.62 2.77 35.51
C LYS A 208 7.14 2.71 35.75
N PHE A 209 7.83 3.85 35.80
CA PHE A 209 9.26 3.94 36.11
C PHE A 209 9.45 4.09 37.61
N SER A 210 9.73 2.98 38.30
CA SER A 210 9.82 2.94 39.77
C SER A 210 11.14 3.57 40.28
N PRO A 211 11.22 3.96 41.58
CA PRO A 211 12.45 4.40 42.21
C PRO A 211 13.57 3.36 42.10
N GLN A 212 13.25 2.08 42.20
CA GLN A 212 14.21 0.99 42.07
C GLN A 212 14.81 0.96 40.66
N LYS A 213 13.98 1.04 39.61
CA LYS A 213 14.47 1.14 38.22
C LYS A 213 15.33 2.38 37.97
N PHE A 214 15.02 3.47 38.66
CA PHE A 214 15.84 4.69 38.57
C PHE A 214 17.25 4.47 39.14
N LEU A 215 17.35 3.86 40.32
CA LEU A 215 18.63 3.53 40.96
C LEU A 215 19.40 2.51 40.13
N GLU A 216 18.73 1.46 39.66
CA GLU A 216 19.31 0.45 38.78
C GLU A 216 19.90 1.07 37.51
N LEU A 217 19.17 1.96 36.82
CA LEU A 217 19.69 2.67 35.65
C LEU A 217 20.96 3.46 35.98
N LYS A 218 20.97 4.20 37.10
CA LYS A 218 22.16 4.95 37.53
C LYS A 218 23.36 4.05 37.80
N MET A 219 23.13 2.92 38.45
CA MET A 219 24.20 1.94 38.72
C MET A 219 24.75 1.32 37.45
N LEU A 220 23.87 0.92 36.51
CA LEU A 220 24.27 0.40 35.20
C LEU A 220 25.07 1.47 34.43
N ALA A 221 24.61 2.70 34.44
CA ALA A 221 25.28 3.81 33.76
C ALA A 221 26.65 4.14 34.36
N ALA A 222 26.80 4.07 35.70
CA ALA A 222 28.06 4.33 36.37
C ALA A 222 29.09 3.19 36.15
N ASN A 223 28.63 1.98 35.92
CA ASN A 223 29.48 0.80 35.69
C ASN A 223 29.46 0.32 34.25
N SER A 224 29.02 1.17 33.32
CA SER A 224 28.97 0.79 31.91
C SER A 224 30.35 0.51 31.35
N VAL A 225 30.47 -0.55 30.56
CA VAL A 225 31.68 -0.85 29.77
C VAL A 225 31.71 -0.11 28.45
N GLY A 226 30.64 0.66 28.13
CA GLY A 226 30.56 1.42 26.91
C GLY A 226 31.52 2.60 26.89
N GLU A 227 32.20 2.81 25.76
CA GLU A 227 33.08 3.93 25.53
C GLU A 227 32.35 5.00 24.71
N CYS A 228 32.24 6.19 25.27
CA CYS A 228 31.59 7.31 24.62
C CYS A 228 32.60 8.44 24.34
N ASN A 229 32.59 8.88 23.09
CA ASN A 229 33.35 10.09 22.69
C ASN A 229 32.39 11.06 21.97
N SER A 230 32.89 12.28 21.69
CA SER A 230 32.10 13.33 21.04
C SER A 230 31.55 12.95 19.65
N ILE A 231 32.23 12.03 18.97
CA ILE A 231 31.78 11.53 17.63
C ILE A 231 30.52 10.69 17.77
N PHE A 232 30.53 9.71 18.70
CA PHE A 232 29.36 8.89 18.98
C PHE A 232 28.18 9.68 19.56
N GLU A 233 28.45 10.71 20.41
CA GLU A 233 27.38 11.60 20.86
C GLU A 233 26.74 12.34 19.68
N THR A 234 27.55 12.87 18.77
CA THR A 234 27.08 13.56 17.57
C THR A 234 26.28 12.62 16.67
N GLU A 235 26.78 11.41 16.43
CA GLU A 235 26.09 10.40 15.63
C GLU A 235 24.73 10.03 16.25
N LEU A 236 24.69 9.73 17.55
CA LEU A 236 23.46 9.41 18.26
C LEU A 236 22.44 10.56 18.18
N HIS A 237 22.88 11.78 18.39
CA HIS A 237 22.04 12.97 18.31
C HIS A 237 21.44 13.13 16.90
N CYS A 238 22.23 12.99 15.85
CA CYS A 238 21.75 13.05 14.46
C CYS A 238 20.73 11.96 14.16
N LEU A 239 21.01 10.72 14.59
CA LEU A 239 20.09 9.59 14.36
C LEU A 239 18.77 9.75 15.12
N LEU A 240 18.79 10.24 16.36
CA LEU A 240 17.59 10.52 17.15
C LEU A 240 16.75 11.66 16.55
N THR A 241 17.42 12.71 16.05
CA THR A 241 16.74 13.82 15.35
C THR A 241 16.00 13.33 14.09
N LEU A 242 16.67 12.52 13.27
CA LEU A 242 16.06 11.92 12.07
C LEU A 242 14.92 10.98 12.44
N TYR A 243 15.11 10.15 13.45
CA TYR A 243 14.04 9.26 13.96
C TYR A 243 12.82 10.05 14.41
N ARG A 244 13.03 11.13 15.17
CA ARG A 244 11.95 12.01 15.66
C ARG A 244 11.22 12.70 14.50
N GLY A 245 11.96 13.21 13.54
CA GLY A 245 11.41 13.81 12.33
C GLY A 245 10.51 12.83 11.57
N LEU A 246 10.98 11.60 11.35
CA LEU A 246 10.18 10.54 10.72
C LEU A 246 8.93 10.19 11.53
N ALA A 247 9.04 10.09 12.86
CA ALA A 247 7.89 9.77 13.72
C ALA A 247 6.81 10.86 13.63
N ASN A 248 7.20 12.13 13.61
CA ASN A 248 6.28 13.26 13.45
C ASN A 248 5.59 13.25 12.08
N GLN A 249 6.35 13.01 11.01
CA GLN A 249 5.80 12.92 9.65
C GLN A 249 4.83 11.74 9.50
N ILE A 250 5.15 10.59 10.09
CA ILE A 250 4.24 9.43 10.11
C ILE A 250 2.93 9.79 10.83
N SER A 251 3.01 10.44 11.99
CA SER A 251 1.82 10.84 12.75
C SER A 251 0.94 11.84 11.97
N TYR A 252 1.57 12.80 11.28
CA TYR A 252 0.88 13.74 10.40
C TYR A 252 0.15 13.01 9.26
N LEU A 253 0.86 12.11 8.55
CA LEU A 253 0.25 11.33 7.46
C LEU A 253 -0.91 10.43 7.96
N GLU A 254 -0.78 9.84 9.15
CA GLU A 254 -1.83 9.03 9.76
C GLU A 254 -3.08 9.88 10.06
N SER A 255 -2.92 11.14 10.46
CA SER A 255 -4.03 12.07 10.66
C SER A 255 -4.75 12.40 9.34
N GLU A 256 -3.99 12.71 8.27
CA GLU A 256 -4.54 12.98 6.95
C GLU A 256 -5.26 11.76 6.37
N ILE A 257 -4.65 10.58 6.47
CA ILE A 257 -5.24 9.32 6.02
C ILE A 257 -6.55 9.02 6.77
N ASN A 258 -6.56 9.26 8.09
CA ASN A 258 -7.75 9.04 8.90
C ASN A 258 -8.88 10.01 8.50
N GLY A 259 -8.60 11.28 8.24
CA GLY A 259 -9.59 12.22 7.73
C GLY A 259 -10.24 11.74 6.44
N LEU A 260 -9.43 11.36 5.46
CA LEU A 260 -9.92 10.89 4.16
C LEU A 260 -10.75 9.59 4.25
N ILE A 261 -10.35 8.63 5.07
CA ILE A 261 -11.08 7.35 5.16
C ILE A 261 -12.38 7.48 5.97
N GLU A 262 -12.45 8.41 6.93
CA GLU A 262 -13.68 8.71 7.67
C GLU A 262 -14.73 9.38 6.76
N GLU A 263 -14.32 10.19 5.78
CA GLU A 263 -15.24 10.76 4.77
C GLU A 263 -15.82 9.67 3.87
N ILE A 264 -15.00 8.69 3.46
CA ILE A 264 -15.42 7.57 2.60
C ILE A 264 -16.27 6.57 3.39
N HIS A 265 -15.91 6.31 4.64
CA HIS A 265 -16.56 5.42 5.59
C HIS A 265 -16.96 4.05 5.00
N PRO A 266 -16.01 3.24 4.50
CA PRO A 266 -16.33 1.95 3.91
C PRO A 266 -16.91 0.99 4.97
N ARG A 267 -17.91 0.20 4.57
CA ARG A 267 -18.68 -0.67 5.48
C ARG A 267 -17.85 -1.70 6.22
N TYR A 268 -16.74 -2.14 5.65
CA TYR A 268 -15.86 -3.07 6.33
C TYR A 268 -15.09 -2.46 7.51
N MET A 269 -15.15 -1.14 7.76
CA MET A 269 -14.65 -0.54 9.00
C MET A 269 -15.44 -1.01 10.22
N THR A 270 -16.67 -1.48 10.04
CA THR A 270 -17.49 -2.06 11.11
C THR A 270 -17.01 -3.45 11.55
N ILE A 271 -16.08 -4.09 10.81
CA ILE A 271 -15.50 -5.38 11.18
C ILE A 271 -14.52 -5.20 12.35
N PRO A 272 -14.68 -5.92 13.49
CA PRO A 272 -13.74 -5.86 14.59
C PRO A 272 -12.31 -6.18 14.16
N GLY A 273 -11.37 -5.28 14.46
CA GLY A 273 -9.95 -5.44 14.09
C GLY A 273 -9.54 -4.77 12.79
N ILE A 274 -10.46 -4.13 12.06
CA ILE A 274 -10.13 -3.25 10.95
C ILE A 274 -10.22 -1.80 11.45
N GLY A 275 -9.08 -1.21 11.78
CA GLY A 275 -8.99 0.22 12.12
C GLY A 275 -8.89 1.10 10.88
N SER A 276 -9.06 2.43 11.04
CA SER A 276 -9.07 3.43 9.97
C SER A 276 -7.87 3.30 9.02
N LEU A 277 -6.65 3.13 9.56
CA LEU A 277 -5.46 2.98 8.72
C LEU A 277 -5.49 1.70 7.85
N SER A 278 -5.93 0.57 8.41
CA SER A 278 -6.08 -0.68 7.66
C SER A 278 -7.17 -0.55 6.60
N ALA A 279 -8.28 0.09 6.94
CA ALA A 279 -9.35 0.37 6.01
C ALA A 279 -8.88 1.27 4.86
N ALA A 280 -8.11 2.30 5.17
CA ALA A 280 -7.53 3.20 4.16
C ALA A 280 -6.62 2.46 3.18
N VAL A 281 -5.77 1.55 3.67
CA VAL A 281 -4.90 0.73 2.79
C VAL A 281 -5.72 -0.23 1.93
N ILE A 282 -6.76 -0.87 2.49
CA ILE A 282 -7.65 -1.75 1.74
C ILE A 282 -8.34 -0.97 0.62
N TYR A 283 -8.93 0.20 0.94
CA TYR A 283 -9.58 1.06 -0.04
C TYR A 283 -8.59 1.57 -1.11
N ALA A 284 -7.43 2.03 -0.69
CA ALA A 284 -6.37 2.52 -1.58
C ALA A 284 -5.92 1.48 -2.62
N GLU A 285 -5.92 0.20 -2.26
CA GLU A 285 -5.49 -0.87 -3.15
C GLU A 285 -6.63 -1.41 -4.02
N TYR A 286 -7.85 -1.55 -3.50
CA TYR A 286 -9.00 -2.04 -4.26
C TYR A 286 -9.71 -0.94 -5.06
N GLY A 287 -9.71 0.30 -4.57
CA GLY A 287 -10.57 1.35 -5.09
C GLY A 287 -12.05 1.01 -4.86
N ASP A 288 -12.86 1.23 -5.88
CA ASP A 288 -14.27 0.87 -5.85
C ASP A 288 -14.45 -0.65 -6.03
N ILE A 289 -15.10 -1.27 -5.06
CA ILE A 289 -15.35 -2.73 -5.07
C ILE A 289 -16.35 -3.15 -6.17
N SER A 290 -17.11 -2.20 -6.71
CA SER A 290 -18.02 -2.44 -7.83
C SER A 290 -17.29 -2.91 -9.11
N ASN A 291 -16.00 -2.59 -9.23
CA ASN A 291 -15.15 -3.04 -10.33
C ASN A 291 -14.89 -4.56 -10.33
N PHE A 292 -15.21 -5.23 -9.23
CA PHE A 292 -15.05 -6.68 -9.11
C PHE A 292 -16.40 -7.39 -9.19
N SER A 293 -16.53 -8.32 -10.11
CA SER A 293 -17.78 -9.09 -10.28
C SER A 293 -17.95 -10.19 -9.23
N SER A 294 -16.86 -10.63 -8.58
CA SER A 294 -16.88 -11.71 -7.59
C SER A 294 -15.79 -11.58 -6.53
N PRO A 295 -15.98 -12.20 -5.35
CA PRO A 295 -14.93 -12.27 -4.32
C PRO A 295 -13.65 -12.98 -4.81
N SER A 296 -13.76 -13.85 -5.80
CA SER A 296 -12.59 -14.55 -6.38
C SER A 296 -11.67 -13.59 -7.12
N GLN A 297 -12.22 -12.60 -7.81
CA GLN A 297 -11.40 -11.56 -8.45
C GLN A 297 -10.64 -10.71 -7.43
N LEU A 298 -11.26 -10.38 -6.30
CA LEU A 298 -10.58 -9.71 -5.18
C LEU A 298 -9.45 -10.55 -4.61
N LEU A 299 -9.65 -11.87 -4.49
CA LEU A 299 -8.61 -12.80 -4.03
C LEU A 299 -7.44 -12.86 -5.01
N ALA A 300 -7.72 -12.91 -6.32
CA ALA A 300 -6.72 -12.87 -7.38
C ALA A 300 -5.93 -11.57 -7.33
N PHE A 301 -6.62 -10.43 -7.21
CA PHE A 301 -6.01 -9.11 -7.11
C PHE A 301 -5.09 -8.97 -5.88
N ALA A 302 -5.48 -9.55 -4.75
CA ALA A 302 -4.63 -9.64 -3.57
C ALA A 302 -3.48 -10.67 -3.71
N GLY A 303 -3.49 -11.50 -4.76
CA GLY A 303 -2.54 -12.59 -4.97
C GLY A 303 -2.63 -13.68 -3.89
N LEU A 304 -3.84 -13.95 -3.41
CA LEU A 304 -4.15 -14.93 -2.37
C LEU A 304 -4.72 -16.24 -2.93
N GLU A 305 -4.78 -16.36 -4.26
CA GLU A 305 -5.22 -17.57 -4.91
C GLU A 305 -4.16 -18.68 -4.79
N PRO A 306 -4.58 -19.94 -4.60
CA PRO A 306 -3.68 -21.07 -4.80
C PRO A 306 -3.36 -21.20 -6.29
N GLY A 307 -2.12 -21.42 -6.65
CA GLY A 307 -1.80 -21.89 -7.99
C GLY A 307 -2.44 -23.27 -8.20
N ILE A 308 -3.12 -23.46 -9.31
CA ILE A 308 -3.66 -24.74 -9.72
C ILE A 308 -2.70 -25.27 -10.78
N ASN A 309 -2.04 -26.40 -10.50
CA ASN A 309 -1.28 -27.15 -11.47
C ASN A 309 -1.97 -28.52 -11.64
N ASP A 310 -3.03 -28.53 -12.41
CA ASP A 310 -3.68 -29.77 -12.82
C ASP A 310 -3.11 -30.19 -14.19
N SER A 311 -2.32 -31.25 -14.20
CA SER A 311 -1.89 -31.90 -15.43
C SER A 311 -2.33 -33.37 -15.41
N GLY A 312 -3.30 -33.71 -16.25
CA GLY A 312 -3.81 -35.05 -16.40
C GLY A 312 -4.51 -35.57 -15.13
N THR A 313 -4.07 -36.68 -14.58
CA THR A 313 -4.68 -37.35 -13.43
C THR A 313 -4.14 -36.88 -12.07
N GLU A 314 -3.13 -36.01 -12.03
CA GLU A 314 -2.54 -35.51 -10.78
C GLU A 314 -2.94 -34.07 -10.52
N SER A 315 -3.70 -33.84 -9.45
CA SER A 315 -3.99 -32.51 -8.90
C SER A 315 -3.01 -32.20 -7.75
N GLN A 316 -1.96 -31.41 -8.03
CA GLN A 316 -1.06 -30.93 -6.97
C GLN A 316 -1.52 -29.56 -6.51
N GLY A 317 -1.91 -29.46 -5.23
CA GLY A 317 -2.21 -28.20 -4.57
C GLY A 317 -1.04 -27.21 -4.69
N GLY A 318 -1.17 -26.19 -5.54
CA GLY A 318 -0.14 -25.23 -5.85
C GLY A 318 0.15 -24.26 -4.71
N ARG A 319 1.37 -23.70 -4.71
CA ARG A 319 1.73 -22.60 -3.82
C ARG A 319 0.90 -21.35 -4.16
N MET A 320 0.69 -20.49 -3.16
CA MET A 320 0.03 -19.19 -3.38
C MET A 320 0.72 -18.41 -4.52
N VAL A 321 -0.06 -17.93 -5.48
CA VAL A 321 0.45 -17.31 -6.72
C VAL A 321 1.23 -16.03 -6.46
N LYS A 322 0.91 -15.27 -5.40
CA LYS A 322 1.53 -14.01 -4.97
C LYS A 322 1.63 -12.92 -6.07
N ARG A 323 1.05 -13.10 -7.23
CA ARG A 323 0.86 -12.05 -8.24
C ARG A 323 -0.24 -11.13 -7.71
N GLY A 324 0.06 -9.86 -7.52
CA GLY A 324 -0.88 -8.89 -6.96
C GLY A 324 -0.29 -8.06 -5.83
N SER A 325 -1.09 -7.20 -5.20
CA SER A 325 -0.62 -6.25 -4.20
C SER A 325 -0.06 -6.93 -2.94
N SER A 326 1.24 -6.79 -2.71
CA SER A 326 1.90 -7.25 -1.49
C SER A 326 1.48 -6.43 -0.26
N THR A 327 1.20 -5.15 -0.44
CA THR A 327 0.73 -4.23 0.59
C THR A 327 -0.64 -4.67 1.10
N LEU A 328 -1.56 -4.98 0.19
CA LEU A 328 -2.88 -5.46 0.51
C LEU A 328 -2.84 -6.80 1.26
N ARG A 329 -2.03 -7.77 0.79
CA ARG A 329 -1.85 -9.05 1.49
C ARG A 329 -1.34 -8.86 2.90
N TYR A 330 -0.37 -7.98 3.10
CA TYR A 330 0.21 -7.69 4.41
C TYR A 330 -0.85 -7.12 5.37
N VAL A 331 -1.61 -6.12 4.94
CA VAL A 331 -2.65 -5.50 5.77
C VAL A 331 -3.77 -6.49 6.10
N LEU A 332 -4.24 -7.27 5.13
CA LEU A 332 -5.28 -8.28 5.37
C LEU A 332 -4.83 -9.37 6.36
N LEU A 333 -3.57 -9.79 6.31
CA LEU A 333 -3.01 -10.72 7.31
C LEU A 333 -2.96 -10.09 8.70
N ASN A 334 -2.61 -8.81 8.80
CA ASN A 334 -2.62 -8.09 10.08
C ASN A 334 -4.04 -7.90 10.62
N CYS A 335 -5.04 -7.67 9.79
CA CYS A 335 -6.44 -7.61 10.20
C CYS A 335 -6.97 -8.98 10.68
N ALA A 336 -6.49 -10.07 10.11
CA ALA A 336 -6.94 -11.41 10.49
C ALA A 336 -6.53 -11.81 11.92
N LEU A 337 -5.41 -11.30 12.45
CA LEU A 337 -4.95 -11.60 13.81
C LEU A 337 -5.91 -11.11 14.91
N PRO A 338 -6.28 -9.79 14.96
CA PRO A 338 -7.26 -9.34 15.94
C PRO A 338 -8.65 -9.97 15.68
N LEU A 339 -9.01 -10.21 14.42
CA LEU A 339 -10.29 -10.80 14.07
C LEU A 339 -10.48 -12.20 14.71
N ILE A 340 -9.45 -13.04 14.69
CA ILE A 340 -9.45 -14.35 15.37
C ILE A 340 -9.60 -14.20 16.90
N ARG A 341 -9.14 -13.08 17.48
CA ARG A 341 -9.21 -12.85 18.93
C ARG A 341 -10.55 -12.29 19.37
N PHE A 342 -11.19 -11.48 18.54
CA PHE A 342 -12.37 -10.70 18.93
C PHE A 342 -13.68 -11.19 18.32
N ASP A 343 -13.63 -12.04 17.26
CA ASP A 343 -14.84 -12.60 16.65
C ASP A 343 -14.86 -14.14 16.75
N ILE A 344 -15.90 -14.66 17.38
CA ILE A 344 -16.05 -16.10 17.67
C ILE A 344 -16.15 -16.95 16.40
N THR A 345 -16.77 -16.41 15.33
CA THR A 345 -16.97 -17.12 14.05
C THR A 345 -15.64 -17.28 13.31
N PHE A 346 -14.79 -16.25 13.31
CA PHE A 346 -13.47 -16.32 12.73
C PHE A 346 -12.50 -17.14 13.60
N ALA A 347 -12.63 -17.07 14.94
CA ALA A 347 -11.89 -17.94 15.87
C ALA A 347 -12.18 -19.43 15.62
N ALA A 348 -13.47 -19.79 15.54
CA ALA A 348 -13.90 -21.16 15.25
C ALA A 348 -13.42 -21.64 13.88
N TYR A 349 -13.48 -20.77 12.86
CA TYR A 349 -12.99 -21.10 11.52
C TYR A 349 -11.48 -21.33 11.49
N TYR A 350 -10.71 -20.49 12.21
CA TYR A 350 -9.28 -20.68 12.36
C TYR A 350 -8.96 -21.99 13.08
N ALA A 351 -9.62 -22.27 14.21
CA ALA A 351 -9.45 -23.51 14.98
C ALA A 351 -9.75 -24.75 14.14
N LYS A 352 -10.85 -24.74 13.36
CA LYS A 352 -11.16 -25.78 12.38
C LYS A 352 -10.01 -26.03 11.42
N LYS A 353 -9.44 -24.96 10.83
CA LYS A 353 -8.31 -25.09 9.88
C LYS A 353 -7.03 -25.62 10.54
N ARG A 354 -6.82 -25.29 11.82
CA ARG A 354 -5.71 -25.86 12.62
C ARG A 354 -5.94 -27.35 12.90
N ALA A 355 -7.16 -27.76 13.24
CA ALA A 355 -7.53 -29.16 13.46
C ALA A 355 -7.41 -30.00 12.19
N GLU A 356 -7.61 -29.42 11.00
CA GLU A 356 -7.32 -30.05 9.70
C GLU A 356 -5.80 -30.25 9.44
N GLY A 357 -4.93 -30.01 10.43
CA GLY A 357 -3.45 -30.16 10.32
C GLY A 357 -2.75 -29.00 9.58
N LYS A 358 -3.46 -27.91 9.24
CA LYS A 358 -2.85 -26.80 8.50
C LYS A 358 -1.90 -25.98 9.40
N PRO A 359 -0.67 -25.66 8.94
CA PRO A 359 0.24 -24.76 9.64
C PRO A 359 -0.42 -23.38 9.89
N HIS A 360 0.04 -22.69 10.94
CA HIS A 360 -0.49 -21.36 11.34
C HIS A 360 -0.68 -20.41 10.16
N ARG A 361 0.36 -20.21 9.34
CA ARG A 361 0.32 -19.28 8.19
C ARG A 361 -0.70 -19.68 7.13
N VAL A 362 -0.90 -20.98 6.92
CA VAL A 362 -1.91 -21.48 5.98
C VAL A 362 -3.31 -21.30 6.55
N ALA A 363 -3.55 -21.60 7.83
CA ALA A 363 -4.81 -21.35 8.50
C ALA A 363 -5.18 -19.85 8.47
N MET A 364 -4.21 -18.96 8.71
CA MET A 364 -4.37 -17.51 8.58
C MET A 364 -4.78 -17.09 7.17
N SER A 365 -4.19 -17.67 6.12
CA SER A 365 -4.59 -17.35 4.74
C SER A 365 -6.03 -17.75 4.43
N HIS A 366 -6.55 -18.82 5.05
CA HIS A 366 -7.97 -19.19 4.96
C HIS A 366 -8.87 -18.18 5.67
N VAL A 367 -8.46 -17.66 6.83
CA VAL A 367 -9.18 -16.57 7.52
C VAL A 367 -9.24 -15.32 6.65
N VAL A 368 -8.12 -14.92 6.04
CA VAL A 368 -8.09 -13.79 5.10
C VAL A 368 -9.01 -13.99 3.90
N LYS A 369 -9.05 -15.19 3.34
CA LYS A 369 -10.00 -15.50 2.24
C LYS A 369 -11.47 -15.36 2.69
N LYS A 370 -11.80 -15.78 3.92
CA LYS A 370 -13.14 -15.56 4.49
C LYS A 370 -13.39 -14.07 4.70
N LEU A 371 -12.43 -13.34 5.27
CA LEU A 371 -12.51 -11.89 5.49
C LEU A 371 -12.80 -11.14 4.18
N LEU A 372 -12.09 -11.45 3.10
CA LEU A 372 -12.30 -10.80 1.80
C LEU A 372 -13.71 -11.03 1.24
N ARG A 373 -14.26 -12.23 1.41
CA ARG A 373 -15.65 -12.50 1.02
C ARG A 373 -16.64 -11.67 1.83
N VAL A 374 -16.36 -11.49 3.12
CA VAL A 374 -17.18 -10.63 4.00
C VAL A 374 -17.07 -9.18 3.54
N ILE A 375 -15.88 -8.63 3.35
CA ILE A 375 -15.65 -7.28 2.84
C ILE A 375 -16.44 -7.06 1.54
N PHE A 376 -16.31 -7.96 0.57
CA PHE A 376 -17.05 -7.88 -0.69
C PHE A 376 -18.57 -7.82 -0.48
N THR A 377 -19.10 -8.64 0.43
CA THR A 377 -20.53 -8.70 0.69
C THR A 377 -21.04 -7.43 1.37
N LEU A 378 -20.31 -6.91 2.35
CA LEU A 378 -20.69 -5.69 3.07
C LEU A 378 -20.72 -4.47 2.13
N GLU A 379 -19.70 -4.30 1.30
CA GLU A 379 -19.63 -3.20 0.34
C GLU A 379 -20.70 -3.31 -0.76
N ARG A 380 -20.87 -4.50 -1.34
CA ARG A 380 -21.87 -4.72 -2.40
C ARG A 380 -23.30 -4.52 -1.92
N LYS A 381 -23.60 -4.91 -0.69
CA LYS A 381 -24.94 -4.79 -0.10
C LYS A 381 -25.13 -3.49 0.68
N ASN A 382 -24.08 -2.72 0.87
CA ASN A 382 -24.07 -1.50 1.68
C ASN A 382 -24.61 -1.72 3.10
N ILE A 383 -24.16 -2.79 3.77
CA ILE A 383 -24.61 -3.18 5.12
C ILE A 383 -23.43 -3.26 6.09
N ASP A 384 -23.70 -3.03 7.37
CA ASP A 384 -22.69 -3.15 8.42
C ASP A 384 -22.45 -4.61 8.80
N PHE A 385 -21.29 -4.86 9.40
CA PHE A 385 -20.90 -6.20 9.83
C PHE A 385 -21.79 -6.69 10.98
N ASN A 386 -22.34 -7.90 10.79
CA ASN A 386 -23.07 -8.62 11.84
C ASN A 386 -22.53 -10.06 11.93
N ALA A 387 -21.90 -10.39 13.07
CA ALA A 387 -21.31 -11.72 13.29
C ALA A 387 -22.35 -12.86 13.24
N GLN A 388 -23.63 -12.58 13.57
CA GLN A 388 -24.70 -13.58 13.54
C GLN A 388 -25.06 -14.00 12.11
N SER A 389 -24.91 -13.12 11.13
CA SER A 389 -25.23 -13.40 9.71
C SER A 389 -24.15 -14.24 9.00
N LEU A 390 -23.03 -14.54 9.65
CA LEU A 390 -21.92 -15.34 9.12
C LEU A 390 -21.99 -16.83 9.50
N ARG A 391 -23.00 -17.24 10.25
CA ARG A 391 -23.20 -18.62 10.70
C ARG A 391 -23.83 -19.50 9.63
#